data_d783216293287a8ffc23d441972f030f
#
_entry.id   d783216293287a8ffc23d441972f030f
#
_cell.length_a   1.000
_cell.length_b   1.000
_cell.length_c   1.000
_cell.angle_alpha   90.00
_cell.angle_beta   90.00
_cell.angle_gamma   90.00
#
_symmetry.space_group_name_H-M   'P 1'
#
loop_
_entity.id
_entity.type
_entity.pdbx_description
1 polymer ?
#
loop_
_entity_poly.entity_id
_entity_poly.type
_entity_poly.pdbx_seq_one_letter_code
_entity_poly.pdbx_strand_id
1 'polypeptide(L)'
;ADDDRVRLGHMGCEVRGDAGAEEVTFLYKLTQGACPKSYGVNVARLAGLPEEVVQAASKASREMEESTTERAVERAVQAVLDAMDAYEKDGDVSVLIAAQERARRVVAHMKDVEERKE
;
A
#
# COMPACT_ATOMS: atom_id res chain seq x y z
N ALA A 1 -16.16 -2.27 -6.93
CA ALA A 1 -17.38 -2.94 -6.47
C ALA A 1 -16.96 -3.83 -5.32
N ASP A 2 -17.37 -3.54 -4.11
CA ASP A 2 -17.18 -4.41 -2.97
C ASP A 2 -18.15 -5.58 -3.14
N ASP A 3 -17.61 -6.75 -3.38
CA ASP A 3 -18.40 -7.98 -3.44
C ASP A 3 -18.49 -8.54 -2.01
N ASP A 4 -19.68 -8.51 -1.42
CA ASP A 4 -19.91 -8.99 -0.05
C ASP A 4 -19.51 -10.46 0.19
N ARG A 5 -19.29 -11.22 -0.89
CA ARG A 5 -18.80 -12.61 -0.85
C ARG A 5 -17.29 -12.72 -0.68
N VAL A 6 -16.55 -11.61 -0.86
CA VAL A 6 -15.08 -11.58 -0.76
C VAL A 6 -14.69 -10.68 0.40
N ARG A 7 -13.89 -11.19 1.32
CA ARG A 7 -13.34 -10.42 2.43
C ARG A 7 -11.82 -10.55 2.43
N LEU A 8 -11.17 -9.41 2.64
CA LEU A 8 -9.71 -9.38 2.81
C LEU A 8 -9.35 -9.83 4.23
N GLY A 9 -8.31 -10.64 4.33
CA GLY A 9 -7.74 -11.06 5.59
C GLY A 9 -6.24 -11.27 5.47
N HIS A 10 -5.53 -11.16 6.58
CA HIS A 10 -4.10 -11.41 6.66
C HIS A 10 -3.75 -12.17 7.94
N MET A 11 -2.58 -12.79 7.95
CA MET A 11 -2.04 -13.40 9.16
C MET A 11 -1.49 -12.31 10.07
N GLY A 12 -1.99 -12.24 11.30
CA GLY A 12 -1.58 -11.27 12.29
C GLY A 12 -0.12 -11.47 12.73
N CYS A 13 0.54 -10.37 13.03
CA CYS A 13 1.89 -10.37 13.61
C CYS A 13 2.01 -9.26 14.65
N GLU A 14 2.93 -9.42 15.59
CA GLU A 14 3.41 -8.35 16.47
C GLU A 14 4.77 -7.88 15.96
N VAL A 15 4.93 -6.56 15.88
CA VAL A 15 6.20 -5.93 15.50
C VAL A 15 6.75 -5.21 16.72
N ARG A 16 7.99 -5.50 17.10
CA ARG A 16 8.72 -4.85 18.20
C ARG A 16 10.02 -4.29 17.67
N GLY A 17 10.43 -3.13 18.17
CA GLY A 17 11.65 -2.43 17.78
C GLY A 17 11.42 -1.23 16.89
N ASP A 18 12.50 -0.46 16.69
CA ASP A 18 12.49 0.75 15.85
C ASP A 18 12.71 0.42 14.38
N ALA A 19 12.41 1.40 13.52
CA ALA A 19 12.54 1.28 12.06
C ALA A 19 13.97 0.82 11.66
N GLY A 20 14.05 -0.37 11.07
CA GLY A 20 15.31 -1.01 10.64
C GLY A 20 15.79 -2.18 11.48
N ALA A 21 15.32 -2.31 12.74
CA ALA A 21 15.60 -3.45 13.62
C ALA A 21 14.31 -4.13 14.11
N GLU A 22 13.27 -4.14 13.27
CA GLU A 22 11.96 -4.71 13.61
C GLU A 22 12.06 -6.23 13.79
N GLU A 23 11.73 -6.69 15.00
CA GLU A 23 11.50 -8.10 15.30
C GLU A 23 10.03 -8.43 15.08
N VAL A 24 9.74 -9.34 14.16
CA VAL A 24 8.38 -9.73 13.81
C VAL A 24 8.06 -11.10 14.40
N THR A 25 7.04 -11.13 15.24
CA THR A 25 6.47 -12.38 15.77
C THR A 25 5.17 -12.70 15.06
N PHE A 26 5.10 -13.83 14.35
CA PHE A 26 3.89 -14.28 13.67
C PHE A 26 2.92 -14.94 14.67
N LEU A 27 1.68 -14.44 14.73
CA LEU A 27 0.66 -14.91 15.67
C LEU A 27 -0.12 -16.11 15.14
N TYR A 28 0.01 -16.45 13.86
CA TYR A 28 -0.73 -17.51 13.18
C TYR A 28 -2.26 -17.40 13.35
N LYS A 29 -2.78 -16.18 13.46
CA LYS A 29 -4.21 -15.87 13.56
C LYS A 29 -4.64 -15.06 12.34
N LEU A 30 -5.77 -15.47 11.74
CA LEU A 30 -6.39 -14.71 10.66
C LEU A 30 -7.03 -13.43 11.22
N THR A 31 -6.61 -12.28 10.70
CA THR A 31 -7.11 -10.95 11.06
C THR A 31 -7.82 -10.35 9.87
N GLN A 32 -8.90 -9.62 10.10
CA GLN A 32 -9.63 -8.93 9.03
C GLN A 32 -8.83 -7.72 8.49
N GLY A 33 -9.02 -7.45 7.20
CA GLY A 33 -8.39 -6.34 6.49
C GLY A 33 -7.18 -6.76 5.67
N ALA A 34 -6.71 -5.86 4.83
CA ALA A 34 -5.49 -6.08 4.04
C ALA A 34 -4.25 -6.10 4.96
N CYS A 35 -3.22 -6.84 4.54
CA CYS A 35 -1.93 -6.78 5.23
C CYS A 35 -1.31 -5.39 5.09
N PRO A 36 -0.95 -4.71 6.20
CA PRO A 36 -0.47 -3.33 6.14
C PRO A 36 0.87 -3.20 5.40
N LYS A 37 1.74 -4.18 5.51
CA LYS A 37 3.02 -4.23 4.78
C LYS A 37 3.49 -5.67 4.54
N SER A 38 4.47 -5.84 3.64
CA SER A 38 5.12 -7.14 3.43
C SER A 38 6.19 -7.36 4.50
N TYR A 39 6.19 -8.55 5.11
CA TYR A 39 7.21 -8.99 6.06
C TYR A 39 8.21 -9.98 5.44
N GLY A 40 8.29 -10.04 4.11
CA GLY A 40 9.16 -10.99 3.40
C GLY A 40 10.64 -10.84 3.78
N VAL A 41 11.12 -9.62 3.94
CA VAL A 41 12.50 -9.32 4.36
C VAL A 41 12.77 -9.84 5.79
N ASN A 42 11.82 -9.68 6.72
CA ASN A 42 11.93 -10.18 8.08
C ASN A 42 11.95 -11.72 8.10
N VAL A 43 11.11 -12.36 7.28
CA VAL A 43 11.10 -13.83 7.12
C VAL A 43 12.43 -14.33 6.55
N ALA A 44 12.99 -13.62 5.58
CA ALA A 44 14.29 -13.98 5.00
C ALA A 44 15.42 -13.95 6.04
N ARG A 45 15.43 -12.93 6.93
CA ARG A 45 16.39 -12.89 8.06
C ARG A 45 16.17 -14.03 9.03
N LEU A 46 14.93 -14.32 9.42
CA LEU A 46 14.61 -15.43 10.32
C LEU A 46 14.99 -16.78 9.73
N ALA A 47 14.91 -16.93 8.41
CA ALA A 47 15.35 -18.12 7.69
C ALA A 47 16.87 -18.22 7.53
N GLY A 48 17.64 -17.24 8.02
CA GLY A 48 19.10 -17.25 7.98
C GLY A 48 19.70 -17.00 6.60
N LEU A 49 18.97 -16.29 5.72
CA LEU A 49 19.54 -15.88 4.44
C LEU A 49 20.70 -14.89 4.65
N PRO A 50 21.73 -14.91 3.78
CA PRO A 50 22.85 -13.98 3.89
C PRO A 50 22.37 -12.52 3.89
N GLU A 51 22.93 -11.70 4.77
CA GLU A 51 22.49 -10.30 4.95
C GLU A 51 22.61 -9.49 3.64
N GLU A 52 23.60 -9.77 2.81
CA GLU A 52 23.77 -9.13 1.50
C GLU A 52 22.55 -9.35 0.59
N VAL A 53 21.98 -10.56 0.60
CA VAL A 53 20.77 -10.90 -0.16
C VAL A 53 19.55 -10.20 0.43
N VAL A 54 19.46 -10.16 1.75
CA VAL A 54 18.36 -9.49 2.46
C VAL A 54 18.37 -7.99 2.19
N GLN A 55 19.54 -7.35 2.20
CA GLN A 55 19.69 -5.92 1.89
C GLN A 55 19.35 -5.61 0.43
N ALA A 56 19.81 -6.44 -0.51
CA ALA A 56 19.46 -6.29 -1.93
C ALA A 56 17.94 -6.41 -2.15
N ALA A 57 17.30 -7.39 -1.51
CA ALA A 57 15.86 -7.58 -1.57
C ALA A 57 15.09 -6.42 -0.95
N SER A 58 15.54 -5.89 0.19
CA SER A 58 14.94 -4.73 0.85
C SER A 58 15.03 -3.48 0.00
N LYS A 59 16.16 -3.25 -0.68
CA LYS A 59 16.33 -2.14 -1.63
C LYS A 59 15.36 -2.27 -2.81
N ALA A 60 15.31 -3.43 -3.45
CA ALA A 60 14.41 -3.69 -4.57
C ALA A 60 12.93 -3.54 -4.18
N SER A 61 12.55 -3.99 -2.97
CA SER A 61 11.18 -3.82 -2.45
C SER A 61 10.81 -2.35 -2.32
N ARG A 62 11.71 -1.52 -1.78
CA ARG A 62 11.46 -0.06 -1.67
C ARG A 62 11.32 0.62 -3.02
N GLU A 63 12.21 0.33 -3.95
CA GLU A 63 12.14 0.87 -5.32
C GLU A 63 10.82 0.48 -6.01
N MET A 64 10.35 -0.75 -5.78
CA MET A 64 9.07 -1.22 -6.31
C MET A 64 7.87 -0.51 -5.65
N GLU A 65 7.90 -0.29 -4.33
CA GLU A 65 6.85 0.44 -3.61
C GLU A 65 6.76 1.89 -4.06
N GLU A 66 7.90 2.57 -4.23
CA GLU A 66 7.98 3.94 -4.74
C GLU A 66 7.40 4.05 -6.15
N SER A 67 7.82 3.19 -7.08
CA SER A 67 7.28 3.13 -8.43
C SER A 67 5.78 2.83 -8.47
N THR A 68 5.28 2.00 -7.55
CA THR A 68 3.85 1.69 -7.45
C THR A 68 3.06 2.89 -6.97
N THR A 69 3.59 3.65 -6.01
CA THR A 69 2.99 4.87 -5.49
C THR A 69 2.94 5.96 -6.55
N GLU A 70 4.04 6.20 -7.27
CA GLU A 70 4.09 7.16 -8.38
C GLU A 70 3.04 6.86 -9.44
N ARG A 71 2.93 5.61 -9.88
CA ARG A 71 1.90 5.19 -10.85
C ARG A 71 0.47 5.34 -10.30
N ALA A 72 0.27 5.17 -9.00
CA ALA A 72 -1.04 5.38 -8.37
C ALA A 72 -1.41 6.86 -8.38
N VAL A 73 -0.46 7.76 -8.12
CA VAL A 73 -0.64 9.21 -8.21
C VAL A 73 -0.96 9.63 -9.64
N GLU A 74 -0.17 9.20 -10.62
CA GLU A 74 -0.42 9.49 -12.04
C GLU A 74 -1.82 9.09 -12.48
N ARG A 75 -2.26 7.88 -12.11
CA ARG A 75 -3.61 7.40 -12.42
C ARG A 75 -4.70 8.19 -11.71
N ALA A 76 -4.44 8.68 -10.49
CA ALA A 76 -5.39 9.51 -9.78
C ALA A 76 -5.53 10.90 -10.42
N VAL A 77 -4.42 11.50 -10.82
CA VAL A 77 -4.40 12.78 -11.55
C VAL A 77 -5.14 12.64 -12.88
N GLN A 78 -4.83 11.60 -13.67
CA GLN A 78 -5.52 11.36 -14.94
C GLN A 78 -7.02 11.18 -14.75
N ALA A 79 -7.44 10.42 -13.71
CA ALA A 79 -8.85 10.22 -13.43
C ALA A 79 -9.57 11.52 -13.04
N VAL A 80 -8.90 12.47 -12.40
CA VAL A 80 -9.46 13.79 -12.09
C VAL A 80 -9.60 14.62 -13.38
N LEU A 81 -8.60 14.62 -14.25
CA LEU A 81 -8.66 15.33 -15.54
C LEU A 81 -9.79 14.79 -16.42
N ASP A 82 -9.88 13.47 -16.56
CA ASP A 82 -10.96 12.82 -17.32
C ASP A 82 -12.35 13.14 -16.76
N ALA A 83 -12.47 13.22 -15.42
CA ALA A 83 -13.72 13.57 -14.76
C ALA A 83 -14.10 15.05 -14.99
N MET A 84 -13.11 15.96 -15.04
CA MET A 84 -13.36 17.38 -15.37
C MET A 84 -13.86 17.52 -16.82
N ASP A 85 -13.22 16.84 -17.76
CA ASP A 85 -13.62 16.84 -19.17
C ASP A 85 -15.06 16.26 -19.35
N ALA A 86 -15.37 15.18 -18.63
CA ALA A 86 -16.70 14.60 -18.66
C ALA A 86 -17.75 15.54 -18.05
N TYR A 87 -17.42 16.19 -16.94
CA TYR A 87 -18.32 17.18 -16.33
C TYR A 87 -18.60 18.38 -17.26
N GLU A 88 -17.59 18.88 -17.97
CA GLU A 88 -17.77 19.97 -18.94
C GLU A 88 -18.71 19.58 -20.09
N LYS A 89 -18.72 18.30 -20.48
CA LYS A 89 -19.57 17.80 -21.58
C LYS A 89 -21.01 17.50 -21.15
N ASP A 90 -21.16 16.81 -20.02
CA ASP A 90 -22.42 16.20 -19.64
C ASP A 90 -23.03 16.80 -18.35
N GLY A 91 -22.28 17.61 -17.60
CA GLY A 91 -22.71 18.22 -16.35
C GLY A 91 -22.88 17.23 -15.19
N ASP A 92 -22.38 15.99 -15.32
CA ASP A 92 -22.55 14.95 -14.33
C ASP A 92 -21.53 15.10 -13.17
N VAL A 93 -22.03 15.55 -12.03
CA VAL A 93 -21.21 15.74 -10.81
C VAL A 93 -20.74 14.42 -10.23
N SER A 94 -21.38 13.29 -10.52
CA SER A 94 -21.04 11.99 -9.94
C SER A 94 -19.62 11.53 -10.32
N VAL A 95 -19.17 11.87 -11.52
CA VAL A 95 -17.80 11.56 -11.99
C VAL A 95 -16.74 12.31 -11.21
N LEU A 96 -17.01 13.57 -10.82
CA LEU A 96 -16.11 14.37 -9.99
C LEU A 96 -16.01 13.81 -8.57
N ILE A 97 -17.12 13.40 -7.99
CA ILE A 97 -17.16 12.78 -6.65
C ILE A 97 -16.34 11.49 -6.64
N ALA A 98 -16.53 10.63 -7.64
CA ALA A 98 -15.80 9.37 -7.76
C ALA A 98 -14.28 9.60 -7.92
N ALA A 99 -13.88 10.58 -8.74
CA ALA A 99 -12.48 10.95 -8.92
C ALA A 99 -11.86 11.51 -7.63
N GLN A 100 -12.60 12.36 -6.90
CA GLN A 100 -12.17 12.88 -5.61
C GLN A 100 -11.94 11.79 -4.56
N GLU A 101 -12.85 10.83 -4.45
CA GLU A 101 -12.70 9.70 -3.52
C GLU A 101 -11.48 8.84 -3.87
N ARG A 102 -11.22 8.64 -5.17
CA ARG A 102 -10.04 7.91 -5.62
C ARG A 102 -8.75 8.64 -5.26
N ALA A 103 -8.69 9.95 -5.49
CA ALA A 103 -7.54 10.79 -5.13
C ALA A 103 -7.29 10.77 -3.61
N ARG A 104 -8.34 10.88 -2.79
CA ARG A 104 -8.23 10.80 -1.32
C ARG A 104 -7.62 9.49 -0.85
N ARG A 105 -7.99 8.35 -1.45
CA ARG A 105 -7.42 7.04 -1.12
C ARG A 105 -5.92 6.97 -1.43
N VAL A 106 -5.49 7.55 -2.56
CA VAL A 106 -4.07 7.61 -2.92
C VAL A 106 -3.30 8.47 -1.94
N VAL A 107 -3.81 9.66 -1.58
CA VAL A 107 -3.18 10.54 -0.59
C VAL A 107 -3.08 9.88 0.79
N ALA A 108 -4.12 9.17 1.24
CA ALA A 108 -4.09 8.43 2.49
C ALA A 108 -2.99 7.36 2.48
N HIS A 109 -2.88 6.61 1.38
CA HIS A 109 -1.83 5.60 1.22
C HIS A 109 -0.42 6.20 1.22
N MET A 110 -0.23 7.36 0.58
CA MET A 110 1.05 8.07 0.59
C MET A 110 1.48 8.48 2.01
N LYS A 111 0.54 8.99 2.82
CA LYS A 111 0.81 9.34 4.22
C LYS A 111 1.22 8.14 5.04
N ASP A 112 0.52 7.02 4.89
CA ASP A 112 0.87 5.76 5.56
C ASP A 112 2.28 5.27 5.17
N VAL A 113 2.71 5.48 3.92
CA VAL A 113 4.06 5.13 3.45
C VAL A 113 5.11 6.08 4.02
N GLU A 114 4.79 7.35 4.18
CA GLU A 114 5.70 8.38 4.69
C GLU A 114 5.94 8.22 6.20
N GLU A 115 4.87 8.00 6.98
CA GLU A 115 4.93 7.71 8.42
C GLU A 115 5.72 6.44 8.77
N ARG A 116 5.88 5.53 7.81
CA ARG A 116 6.70 4.31 7.99
C ARG A 116 8.18 4.51 7.70
N LYS A 117 8.56 5.66 7.12
CA LYS A 117 9.97 6.00 6.83
C LYS A 117 10.65 6.74 7.98
N GLU A 118 9.86 7.30 8.92
CA GLU A 118 10.32 7.91 10.18
C GLU A 118 10.45 6.86 11.29
#